data_035718aafc007fd096847f3477ad3581
#
_entry.id   035718aafc007fd096847f3477ad3581
#
_cell.length_a   1.000
_cell.length_b   1.000
_cell.length_c   1.000
_cell.angle_alpha   90.00
_cell.angle_beta   90.00
_cell.angle_gamma   90.00
#
_symmetry.space_group_name_H-M   'P 1'
#
loop_
_entity.id
_entity.type
_entity.pdbx_description
1 polymer ?
#
loop_
_entity_poly.entity_id
_entity_poly.type
_entity_poly.pdbx_seq_one_letter_code
_entity_poly.pdbx_strand_id
1 'polypeptide(L)'
;MTWVGIDGYYYRPADTFFTVFGATIAQVRMFTAKPILLSEAAVGPAAGQAAKIPGLFAGMRQYGTLGLVWFDIPQNDGLYHQDWHLEDNPATVAAFRRAAASLPLAHL
;
A
#
# COMPACT_ATOMS: atom_id res chain seq x y z
N MET A 1 -8.40 -2.52 -20.91
CA MET A 1 -7.14 -2.98 -20.30
C MET A 1 -7.44 -3.81 -19.07
N THR A 2 -6.80 -4.95 -18.94
CA THR A 2 -6.91 -5.77 -17.74
C THR A 2 -5.68 -5.58 -16.86
N TRP A 3 -5.87 -5.77 -15.57
CA TRP A 3 -4.78 -5.69 -14.60
C TRP A 3 -4.89 -6.85 -13.61
N VAL A 4 -3.84 -7.04 -12.82
CA VAL A 4 -3.82 -8.00 -11.72
C VAL A 4 -3.94 -7.22 -10.41
N GLY A 5 -4.94 -7.56 -9.61
CA GLY A 5 -5.12 -6.97 -8.28
C GLY A 5 -4.43 -7.81 -7.22
N ILE A 6 -3.69 -7.18 -6.32
CA ILE A 6 -3.12 -7.85 -5.15
C ILE A 6 -3.44 -7.06 -3.89
N ASP A 7 -3.55 -7.77 -2.78
CA ASP A 7 -3.85 -7.19 -1.47
C ASP A 7 -2.66 -7.36 -0.54
N GLY A 8 -2.42 -6.40 0.31
CA GLY A 8 -1.38 -6.52 1.30
C GLY A 8 -1.47 -5.45 2.37
N TYR A 9 -1.04 -5.81 3.58
CA TYR A 9 -1.13 -4.96 4.76
C TYR A 9 0.17 -4.99 5.53
N TYR A 10 0.60 -3.83 6.01
CA TYR A 10 1.72 -3.74 6.93
C TYR A 10 1.18 -3.95 8.34
N TYR A 11 1.25 -5.19 8.81
CA TYR A 11 0.75 -5.54 10.15
C TYR A 11 1.76 -5.27 11.26
N ARG A 12 3.05 -5.32 10.94
CA ARG A 12 4.13 -5.30 11.92
C ARG A 12 4.97 -4.04 11.79
N PRO A 13 5.58 -3.56 12.90
CA PRO A 13 6.47 -2.41 12.82
C PRO A 13 7.62 -2.56 11.81
N ALA A 14 8.08 -3.79 11.58
CA ALA A 14 9.19 -4.05 10.66
C ALA A 14 8.76 -4.23 9.20
N ASP A 15 7.45 -4.23 8.91
CA ASP A 15 7.00 -4.45 7.54
C ASP A 15 7.40 -3.29 6.63
N THR A 16 7.79 -3.64 5.40
CA THR A 16 8.15 -2.74 4.32
C THR A 16 7.40 -3.15 3.07
N PHE A 17 7.47 -2.34 2.02
CA PHE A 17 6.88 -2.72 0.73
C PHE A 17 7.39 -4.09 0.27
N PHE A 18 8.69 -4.30 0.37
CA PHE A 18 9.29 -5.57 -0.07
C PHE A 18 8.77 -6.77 0.75
N THR A 19 8.67 -6.63 2.08
CA THR A 19 8.22 -7.75 2.91
C THR A 19 6.76 -8.10 2.68
N VAL A 20 5.93 -7.12 2.32
CA VAL A 20 4.50 -7.32 2.11
C VAL A 20 4.19 -7.74 0.68
N PHE A 21 4.79 -7.09 -0.31
CA PHE A 21 4.41 -7.26 -1.71
C PHE A 21 5.48 -7.92 -2.60
N GLY A 22 6.75 -7.89 -2.20
CA GLY A 22 7.85 -8.26 -3.08
C GLY A 22 7.74 -9.65 -3.68
N ALA A 23 7.49 -10.66 -2.85
CA ALA A 23 7.38 -12.05 -3.31
C ALA A 23 6.16 -12.25 -4.21
N THR A 24 5.04 -11.64 -3.86
CA THR A 24 3.80 -11.74 -4.66
C THR A 24 3.99 -11.11 -6.03
N ILE A 25 4.60 -9.94 -6.09
CA ILE A 25 4.88 -9.27 -7.38
C ILE A 25 5.82 -10.13 -8.22
N ALA A 26 6.86 -10.70 -7.62
CA ALA A 26 7.78 -11.57 -8.34
C ALA A 26 7.07 -12.77 -8.95
N GLN A 27 6.16 -13.40 -8.19
CA GLN A 27 5.37 -14.53 -8.69
C GLN A 27 4.44 -14.11 -9.83
N VAL A 28 3.75 -12.98 -9.71
CA VAL A 28 2.88 -12.47 -10.76
C VAL A 28 3.67 -12.22 -12.04
N ARG A 29 4.87 -11.66 -11.93
CA ARG A 29 5.72 -11.36 -13.10
C ARG A 29 6.24 -12.61 -13.82
N MET A 30 6.22 -13.77 -13.15
CA MET A 30 6.53 -15.04 -13.81
C MET A 30 5.46 -15.47 -14.82
N PHE A 31 4.23 -14.98 -14.67
CA PHE A 31 3.09 -15.40 -15.48
C PHE A 31 2.57 -14.33 -16.41
N THR A 32 2.77 -13.06 -16.09
CA THR A 32 2.19 -11.97 -16.86
C THR A 32 2.96 -10.67 -16.67
N ALA A 33 2.94 -9.83 -17.71
CA ALA A 33 3.46 -8.46 -17.68
C ALA A 33 2.33 -7.44 -17.49
N LYS A 34 1.10 -7.87 -17.22
CA LYS A 34 -0.04 -6.96 -17.04
C LYS A 34 0.19 -6.01 -15.88
N PRO A 35 -0.37 -4.79 -15.93
CA PRO A 35 -0.26 -3.86 -14.81
C PRO A 35 -0.77 -4.45 -13.50
N ILE A 36 -0.10 -4.10 -12.40
CA ILE A 36 -0.49 -4.54 -11.06
C ILE A 36 -1.13 -3.36 -10.34
N LEU A 37 -2.30 -3.60 -9.78
CA LEU A 37 -3.00 -2.67 -8.90
C LEU A 37 -2.95 -3.22 -7.48
N LEU A 38 -2.57 -2.38 -6.52
CA LEU A 38 -2.73 -2.72 -5.11
C LEU A 38 -4.20 -2.48 -4.77
N SER A 39 -5.02 -3.50 -5.00
CA SER A 39 -6.48 -3.37 -4.93
C SER A 39 -7.00 -3.22 -3.51
N GLU A 40 -6.18 -3.58 -2.52
CA GLU A 40 -6.48 -3.36 -1.12
C GLU A 40 -5.16 -3.30 -0.36
N ALA A 41 -4.87 -2.16 0.25
CA ALA A 41 -3.59 -1.97 0.95
C ALA A 41 -3.75 -0.99 2.10
N ALA A 42 -3.00 -1.19 3.16
CA ALA A 42 -2.93 -0.25 4.27
C ALA A 42 -1.64 -0.45 5.05
N VAL A 43 -1.24 0.56 5.79
CA VAL A 43 -0.01 0.57 6.57
C VAL A 43 -0.36 0.70 8.05
N GLY A 44 0.21 -0.15 8.86
CA GLY A 44 0.15 -0.14 10.30
C GLY A 44 1.50 -0.53 10.92
N PRO A 45 1.62 -0.59 12.23
CA PRO A 45 0.68 -0.06 13.21
C PRO A 45 0.52 1.46 13.15
N ALA A 46 -0.58 1.96 13.71
CA ALA A 46 -0.92 3.39 13.63
C ALA A 46 0.20 4.31 14.12
N ALA A 47 0.91 3.90 15.17
CA ALA A 47 2.01 4.69 15.73
C ALA A 47 3.16 4.96 14.74
N GLY A 48 3.39 4.05 13.79
CA GLY A 48 4.47 4.20 12.80
C GLY A 48 3.97 4.47 11.39
N GLN A 49 2.69 4.68 11.23
CA GLN A 49 2.02 4.71 9.94
C GLN A 49 2.57 5.82 9.03
N ALA A 50 2.67 7.04 9.54
CA ALA A 50 3.14 8.18 8.76
C ALA A 50 4.56 7.98 8.22
N ALA A 51 5.44 7.39 9.02
CA ALA A 51 6.83 7.19 8.64
C ALA A 51 7.00 6.15 7.52
N LYS A 52 6.03 5.24 7.36
CA LYS A 52 6.13 4.15 6.38
C LYS A 52 5.49 4.48 5.04
N ILE A 53 4.65 5.49 4.98
CA ILE A 53 3.94 5.84 3.75
C ILE A 53 4.89 6.21 2.61
N PRO A 54 5.96 7.00 2.81
CA PRO A 54 6.90 7.26 1.73
C PRO A 54 7.49 5.99 1.12
N GLY A 55 7.79 4.99 1.95
CA GLY A 55 8.31 3.70 1.48
C GLY A 55 7.31 2.91 0.65
N LEU A 56 6.03 2.96 1.03
CA LEU A 56 4.96 2.34 0.25
C LEU A 56 4.92 2.91 -1.16
N PHE A 57 4.91 4.23 -1.29
CA PHE A 57 4.84 4.88 -2.59
C PHE A 57 6.14 4.71 -3.39
N ALA A 58 7.30 4.72 -2.71
CA ALA A 58 8.57 4.44 -3.37
C ALA A 58 8.61 3.02 -3.95
N GLY A 59 8.08 2.04 -3.21
CA GLY A 59 7.95 0.67 -3.71
C GLY A 59 7.01 0.58 -4.90
N MET A 60 5.90 1.29 -4.88
CA MET A 60 4.99 1.36 -6.02
C MET A 60 5.70 1.87 -7.27
N ARG A 61 6.50 2.92 -7.14
CA ARG A 61 7.29 3.44 -8.28
C ARG A 61 8.33 2.45 -8.74
N GLN A 62 9.04 1.83 -7.80
CA GLN A 62 10.11 0.86 -8.11
C GLN A 62 9.59 -0.34 -8.89
N TYR A 63 8.43 -0.87 -8.50
CA TYR A 63 7.84 -2.04 -9.14
C TYR A 63 6.85 -1.70 -10.25
N GLY A 64 6.61 -0.42 -10.50
CA GLY A 64 5.75 0.02 -11.59
C GLY A 64 4.29 -0.35 -11.41
N THR A 65 3.77 -0.28 -10.19
CA THR A 65 2.35 -0.58 -9.96
C THR A 65 1.47 0.53 -10.52
N LEU A 66 0.26 0.15 -10.93
CA LEU A 66 -0.71 1.07 -11.50
C LEU A 66 -1.22 2.09 -10.49
N GLY A 67 -1.41 1.67 -9.24
CA GLY A 67 -1.92 2.51 -8.16
C GLY A 67 -2.30 1.66 -6.96
N LEU A 68 -3.03 2.29 -6.03
CA LEU A 68 -3.53 1.57 -4.86
C LEU A 68 -4.93 2.05 -4.48
N VAL A 69 -5.65 1.17 -3.77
CA VAL A 69 -6.88 1.50 -3.05
C VAL A 69 -6.60 1.28 -1.57
N TRP A 70 -6.70 2.32 -0.78
CA TRP A 70 -6.43 2.24 0.66
C TRP A 70 -7.62 1.63 1.40
N PHE A 71 -7.31 0.67 2.28
CA PHE A 71 -8.31 0.03 3.13
C PHE A 71 -8.55 0.91 4.36
N ASP A 72 -9.53 1.80 4.28
CA ASP A 72 -9.71 2.91 5.21
C ASP A 72 -10.78 2.62 6.28
N ILE A 73 -10.63 1.49 6.97
CA ILE A 73 -11.53 1.11 8.06
C ILE A 73 -10.72 0.52 9.23
N PRO A 74 -11.28 0.51 10.46
CA PRO A 74 -10.66 -0.22 11.55
C PRO A 74 -10.90 -1.73 11.40
N GLN A 75 -9.92 -2.52 11.76
CA GLN A 75 -10.04 -3.97 11.80
C GLN A 75 -10.22 -4.38 13.26
N ASN A 76 -11.42 -4.79 13.62
CA ASN A 76 -11.76 -5.15 14.98
C ASN A 76 -11.69 -6.65 15.25
N ASP A 77 -11.66 -7.46 14.18
CA ASP A 77 -11.67 -8.91 14.25
C ASP A 77 -10.33 -9.50 13.81
N GLY A 78 -10.08 -10.74 14.24
CA GLY A 78 -8.91 -11.47 13.81
C GLY A 78 -7.71 -11.30 14.72
N LEU A 79 -6.57 -11.79 14.27
CA LEU A 79 -5.33 -11.81 15.03
C LEU A 79 -4.73 -10.41 15.22
N TYR A 80 -4.88 -9.56 14.23
CA TYR A 80 -4.30 -8.22 14.24
C TYR A 80 -5.42 -7.18 14.27
N HIS A 81 -5.52 -6.47 15.40
CA HIS A 81 -6.47 -5.37 15.56
C HIS A 81 -5.77 -4.08 15.20
N GLN A 82 -6.08 -3.51 14.04
CA GLN A 82 -5.43 -2.32 13.52
C GLN A 82 -6.45 -1.26 13.14
N ASP A 83 -6.13 -0.02 13.39
CA ASP A 83 -6.87 1.11 12.84
C ASP A 83 -6.18 1.54 11.55
N TRP A 84 -6.79 1.21 10.43
CA TRP A 84 -6.26 1.54 9.12
C TRP A 84 -6.67 2.93 8.63
N HIS A 85 -7.52 3.63 9.38
CA HIS A 85 -7.99 4.96 8.98
C HIS A 85 -6.85 5.95 8.79
N LEU A 86 -6.85 6.67 7.68
CA LEU A 86 -5.92 7.76 7.46
C LEU A 86 -6.29 8.99 8.28
N GLU A 87 -7.58 9.31 8.33
CA GLU A 87 -8.09 10.55 8.93
C GLU A 87 -7.96 10.63 10.44
N ASP A 88 -7.74 9.50 11.11
CA ASP A 88 -7.56 9.47 12.56
C ASP A 88 -6.18 9.97 13.01
N ASN A 89 -5.28 10.16 12.04
CA ASN A 89 -3.91 10.59 12.32
C ASN A 89 -3.49 11.69 11.33
N PRO A 90 -3.50 12.96 11.77
CA PRO A 90 -3.16 14.07 10.87
C PRO A 90 -1.78 13.95 10.22
N ALA A 91 -0.79 13.40 10.93
CA ALA A 91 0.54 13.19 10.36
C ALA A 91 0.50 12.18 9.21
N THR A 92 -0.33 11.16 9.33
CA THR A 92 -0.52 10.14 8.29
C THR A 92 -1.20 10.76 7.06
N VAL A 93 -2.23 11.57 7.27
CA VAL A 93 -2.92 12.25 6.16
C VAL A 93 -1.93 13.14 5.40
N ALA A 94 -1.10 13.91 6.11
CA ALA A 94 -0.11 14.78 5.49
C ALA A 94 0.92 13.98 4.70
N ALA A 95 1.41 12.87 5.25
CA ALA A 95 2.37 12.00 4.57
C ALA A 95 1.75 11.38 3.32
N PHE A 96 0.51 10.92 3.40
CA PHE A 96 -0.19 10.33 2.27
C PHE A 96 -0.39 11.35 1.14
N ARG A 97 -0.86 12.55 1.47
CA ARG A 97 -1.05 13.61 0.47
C ARG A 97 0.24 13.97 -0.24
N ARG A 98 1.33 14.09 0.53
CA ARG A 98 2.64 14.42 -0.03
C ARG A 98 3.14 13.33 -0.96
N ALA A 99 3.01 12.08 -0.55
CA ALA A 99 3.45 10.94 -1.35
C ALA A 99 2.59 10.77 -2.60
N ALA A 100 1.27 10.91 -2.48
CA ALA A 100 0.35 10.79 -3.61
C ALA A 100 0.58 11.86 -4.65
N ALA A 101 0.92 13.08 -4.22
CA ALA A 101 1.20 14.19 -5.14
C ALA A 101 2.44 13.93 -6.00
N SER A 102 3.33 13.04 -5.58
CA SER A 102 4.53 12.70 -6.34
C SER A 102 4.30 11.66 -7.43
N LEU A 103 3.13 11.03 -7.47
CA LEU A 103 2.82 10.02 -8.49
C LEU A 103 2.22 10.69 -9.73
N PRO A 104 2.52 10.16 -10.93
CA PRO A 104 1.82 10.63 -12.12
C PRO A 104 0.35 10.22 -12.06
N LEU A 105 -0.51 11.07 -12.63
CA LEU A 105 -1.92 10.73 -12.75
C LEU A 105 -2.10 9.58 -13.72
N ALA A 106 -2.95 8.61 -13.35
CA ALA A 106 -3.32 7.55 -14.25
C ALA A 106 -4.34 8.07 -15.26
N HIS A 107 -4.11 7.77 -16.52
CA HIS A 107 -5.07 8.05 -17.58
C HIS A 107 -5.80 6.75 -17.90
N LEU A 108 -7.09 6.77 -17.66
CA LEU A 108 -7.96 5.61 -17.90
C LEU A 108 -8.63 5.70 -19.24
#